data_10643d8cdca9158e00da8a34625816a4
#
_entry.id   10643d8cdca9158e00da8a34625816a4
#
_cell.length_a   1.000
_cell.length_b   1.000
_cell.length_c   1.000
_cell.angle_alpha   90.00
_cell.angle_beta   90.00
_cell.angle_gamma   90.00
#
_symmetry.space_group_name_H-M   'P 1'
#
loop_
_entity.id
_entity.type
_entity.pdbx_description
1 polymer ?
#
loop_
_entity_poly.entity_id
_entity_poly.type
_entity_poly.pdbx_seq_one_letter_code
_entity_poly.pdbx_strand_id
1 'polypeptide(L)'
;MKKFFAIFKKDTILRFTSPMEWLFFLVLPIVFIFVISGGTTQSEDPRLKLTVVDQASSTLSGALVDELEKSNAVKPVLVDYDMAISEFEQLKVSAVLIIPAEFNDMTLNAGKASLELRKQPNTLNGLAVEQAVQLAVSRVTSLAEVARVSTEYAAKYQPFATEAERQAFYEQAFMQARTSLAEEPERLTTVVGSTEDPIHYDPKANSTAGQIITWVFIPLIGLSAMFAYERDKGTLRRLFVTPTSKATYLGATILGQVLIALVQMTLLVVFGSLVMKLNWGQSPAGLAMVM
;
A
#
# COMPACT_ATOMS: atom_id res chain seq x y z
N MET A 1 34.49 -32.81 15.18
CA MET A 1 33.50 -31.93 15.82
C MET A 1 34.12 -30.84 16.70
N LYS A 2 35.03 -31.13 17.64
CA LYS A 2 35.62 -30.07 18.51
C LYS A 2 36.30 -28.94 17.76
N LYS A 3 37.05 -29.23 16.67
CA LYS A 3 37.73 -28.20 15.84
C LYS A 3 36.74 -27.30 15.09
N PHE A 4 35.66 -27.87 14.57
CA PHE A 4 34.58 -27.14 13.93
C PHE A 4 33.95 -26.12 14.89
N PHE A 5 33.56 -26.55 16.08
CA PHE A 5 32.99 -25.68 17.12
C PHE A 5 33.97 -24.59 17.58
N ALA A 6 35.27 -24.91 17.66
CA ALA A 6 36.28 -23.92 18.03
C ALA A 6 36.43 -22.81 16.99
N ILE A 7 36.38 -23.16 15.69
CA ILE A 7 36.45 -22.18 14.59
C ILE A 7 35.18 -21.33 14.61
N PHE A 8 33.99 -21.95 14.66
CA PHE A 8 32.72 -21.24 14.75
C PHE A 8 32.68 -20.24 15.92
N LYS A 9 33.06 -20.70 17.14
CA LYS A 9 33.08 -19.84 18.32
C LYS A 9 34.05 -18.67 18.16
N LYS A 10 35.24 -18.93 17.62
CA LYS A 10 36.25 -17.89 17.33
C LYS A 10 35.70 -16.84 16.38
N ASP A 11 35.13 -17.24 15.25
CA ASP A 11 34.64 -16.34 14.20
C ASP A 11 33.44 -15.51 14.73
N THR A 12 32.54 -16.12 15.49
CA THR A 12 31.41 -15.42 16.12
C THR A 12 31.89 -14.39 17.16
N ILE A 13 32.80 -14.76 18.06
CA ILE A 13 33.33 -13.84 19.08
C ILE A 13 34.05 -12.67 18.42
N LEU A 14 34.97 -12.94 17.47
CA LEU A 14 35.71 -11.90 16.78
C LEU A 14 34.80 -10.91 16.07
N ARG A 15 33.75 -11.39 15.45
CA ARG A 15 32.77 -10.55 14.77
C ARG A 15 32.07 -9.61 15.74
N PHE A 16 31.50 -10.14 16.82
CA PHE A 16 30.72 -9.33 17.76
C PHE A 16 31.55 -8.59 18.83
N THR A 17 32.86 -8.62 18.73
CA THR A 17 33.75 -7.77 19.56
C THR A 17 33.74 -6.31 19.10
N SER A 18 33.42 -6.05 17.82
CA SER A 18 33.33 -4.69 17.28
C SER A 18 31.93 -4.12 17.50
N PRO A 19 31.78 -2.93 18.10
CA PRO A 19 30.47 -2.29 18.23
C PRO A 19 29.84 -1.95 16.87
N MET A 20 30.65 -1.77 15.83
CA MET A 20 30.20 -1.53 14.47
C MET A 20 29.43 -2.72 13.89
N GLU A 21 29.80 -3.96 14.26
CA GLU A 21 29.10 -5.17 13.83
C GLU A 21 27.68 -5.24 14.41
N TRP A 22 27.48 -4.80 15.66
CA TRP A 22 26.16 -4.71 16.27
C TRP A 22 25.28 -3.67 15.58
N LEU A 23 25.87 -2.54 15.15
CA LEU A 23 25.17 -1.52 14.39
C LEU A 23 24.61 -2.12 13.08
N PHE A 24 25.46 -2.80 12.30
CA PHE A 24 25.07 -3.38 11.02
C PHE A 24 24.19 -4.64 11.17
N PHE A 25 24.40 -5.40 12.23
CA PHE A 25 23.67 -6.66 12.45
C PHE A 25 22.24 -6.45 12.97
N LEU A 26 22.04 -5.50 13.87
CA LEU A 26 20.77 -5.33 14.57
C LEU A 26 20.17 -3.92 14.40
N VAL A 27 20.91 -2.88 14.69
CA VAL A 27 20.36 -1.51 14.76
C VAL A 27 19.94 -1.02 13.39
N LEU A 28 20.81 -1.14 12.41
CA LEU A 28 20.56 -0.61 11.06
C LEU A 28 19.39 -1.35 10.36
N PRO A 29 19.31 -2.69 10.36
CA PRO A 29 18.14 -3.39 9.84
C PRO A 29 16.83 -2.97 10.50
N ILE A 30 16.80 -2.86 11.83
CA ILE A 30 15.62 -2.43 12.57
C ILE A 30 15.18 -1.03 12.16
N VAL A 31 16.12 -0.07 12.11
CA VAL A 31 15.83 1.31 11.71
C VAL A 31 15.31 1.36 10.27
N PHE A 32 15.94 0.65 9.34
CA PHE A 32 15.49 0.63 7.95
C PHE A 32 14.12 -0.02 7.78
N ILE A 33 13.89 -1.17 8.41
CA ILE A 33 12.57 -1.82 8.40
C ILE A 33 11.53 -0.85 8.96
N PHE A 34 11.81 -0.20 10.08
CA PHE A 34 10.88 0.74 10.70
C PHE A 34 10.57 1.93 9.79
N VAL A 35 11.58 2.55 9.18
CA VAL A 35 11.43 3.72 8.30
C VAL A 35 10.73 3.34 6.99
N ILE A 36 11.19 2.29 6.31
CA ILE A 36 10.69 1.92 4.97
C ILE A 36 9.28 1.31 5.04
N SER A 37 8.97 0.56 6.09
CA SER A 37 7.62 0.02 6.30
C SER A 37 6.63 1.05 6.86
N GLY A 38 7.02 2.32 7.00
CA GLY A 38 6.16 3.40 7.46
C GLY A 38 5.96 3.44 8.98
N GLY A 39 6.87 2.85 9.75
CA GLY A 39 6.82 2.88 11.21
C GLY A 39 5.57 2.22 11.80
N THR A 40 5.12 2.73 12.94
CA THR A 40 3.88 2.29 13.59
C THR A 40 2.64 3.01 13.08
N THR A 41 2.76 3.88 12.08
CA THR A 41 1.61 4.54 11.47
C THR A 41 0.78 3.49 10.75
N GLN A 42 -0.16 2.93 11.46
CA GLN A 42 -1.25 2.17 10.91
C GLN A 42 -2.08 3.17 10.13
N SER A 43 -2.11 3.07 8.82
CA SER A 43 -3.15 3.75 8.05
C SER A 43 -4.46 3.12 8.52
N GLU A 44 -5.25 3.85 9.30
CA GLU A 44 -6.53 3.35 9.80
C GLU A 44 -7.48 3.02 8.64
N ASP A 45 -7.24 3.62 7.48
CA ASP A 45 -8.04 3.46 6.29
C ASP A 45 -7.18 2.93 5.13
N PRO A 46 -7.42 1.70 4.65
CA PRO A 46 -6.67 1.09 3.56
C PRO A 46 -7.00 1.70 2.19
N ARG A 47 -8.02 2.57 2.10
CA ARG A 47 -8.44 3.21 0.86
C ARG A 47 -7.38 4.19 0.34
N LEU A 48 -7.28 4.31 -0.97
CA LEU A 48 -6.37 5.24 -1.62
C LEU A 48 -6.84 6.69 -1.41
N LYS A 49 -5.96 7.56 -0.91
CA LYS A 49 -6.27 8.99 -0.80
C LYS A 49 -6.49 9.57 -2.20
N LEU A 50 -7.70 10.08 -2.46
CA LEU A 50 -8.06 10.85 -3.65
C LEU A 50 -8.27 12.31 -3.24
N THR A 51 -7.37 13.17 -3.69
CA THR A 51 -7.51 14.60 -3.47
C THR A 51 -8.57 15.16 -4.43
N VAL A 52 -9.59 15.84 -3.89
CA VAL A 52 -10.71 16.39 -4.65
C VAL A 52 -10.75 17.91 -4.49
N VAL A 53 -10.82 18.60 -5.62
CA VAL A 53 -11.03 20.04 -5.69
C VAL A 53 -12.43 20.28 -6.23
N ASP A 54 -13.34 20.75 -5.40
CA ASP A 54 -14.71 21.07 -5.81
C ASP A 54 -14.86 22.58 -6.00
N GLN A 55 -14.83 23.01 -7.26
CA GLN A 55 -15.08 24.39 -7.64
C GLN A 55 -16.55 24.68 -7.95
N ALA A 56 -17.34 23.61 -8.13
CA ALA A 56 -18.76 23.74 -8.49
C ALA A 56 -19.63 24.05 -7.29
N SER A 57 -19.35 23.43 -6.13
CA SER A 57 -20.16 23.55 -4.92
C SER A 57 -21.67 23.32 -5.19
N SER A 58 -21.97 22.41 -6.13
CA SER A 58 -23.34 22.11 -6.59
C SER A 58 -23.90 20.88 -5.89
N THR A 59 -25.22 20.67 -5.94
CA THR A 59 -25.85 19.43 -5.46
C THR A 59 -25.27 18.19 -6.14
N LEU A 60 -24.93 18.33 -7.42
CA LEU A 60 -24.35 17.24 -8.21
C LEU A 60 -22.91 16.93 -7.80
N SER A 61 -22.09 17.95 -7.54
CA SER A 61 -20.71 17.75 -7.05
C SER A 61 -20.69 17.12 -5.65
N GLY A 62 -21.58 17.57 -4.77
CA GLY A 62 -21.77 16.97 -3.45
C GLY A 62 -22.16 15.48 -3.53
N ALA A 63 -23.10 15.13 -4.43
CA ALA A 63 -23.49 13.74 -4.64
C ALA A 63 -22.33 12.88 -5.18
N LEU A 64 -21.47 13.46 -6.02
CA LEU A 64 -20.27 12.77 -6.53
C LEU A 64 -19.27 12.48 -5.42
N VAL A 65 -19.02 13.47 -4.56
CA VAL A 65 -18.11 13.30 -3.40
C VAL A 65 -18.66 12.24 -2.45
N ASP A 66 -19.96 12.24 -2.20
CA ASP A 66 -20.62 11.25 -1.35
C ASP A 66 -20.57 9.82 -1.93
N GLU A 67 -20.67 9.67 -3.26
CA GLU A 67 -20.50 8.36 -3.90
C GLU A 67 -19.05 7.88 -3.84
N LEU A 68 -18.09 8.80 -3.95
CA LEU A 68 -16.66 8.47 -3.76
C LEU A 68 -16.36 8.05 -2.31
N GLU A 69 -17.01 8.68 -1.31
CA GLU A 69 -16.83 8.33 0.11
C GLU A 69 -17.32 6.90 0.43
N LYS A 70 -18.38 6.44 -0.27
CA LYS A 70 -18.88 5.07 -0.16
C LYS A 70 -17.98 4.03 -0.83
N SER A 71 -17.02 4.47 -1.63
CA SER A 71 -16.09 3.57 -2.32
C SER A 71 -15.18 2.85 -1.33
N ASN A 72 -14.98 1.55 -1.53
CA ASN A 72 -13.99 0.76 -0.79
C ASN A 72 -12.56 0.96 -1.33
N ALA A 73 -12.39 1.61 -2.49
CA ALA A 73 -11.11 1.76 -3.14
C ALA A 73 -10.45 3.12 -2.85
N VAL A 74 -11.26 4.19 -2.71
CA VAL A 74 -10.76 5.55 -2.56
C VAL A 74 -11.38 6.24 -1.35
N LYS A 75 -10.59 7.16 -0.75
CA LYS A 75 -11.03 8.09 0.28
C LYS A 75 -10.88 9.51 -0.27
N PRO A 76 -12.00 10.19 -0.60
CA PRO A 76 -11.93 11.56 -1.06
C PRO A 76 -11.51 12.50 0.09
N VAL A 77 -10.64 13.43 -0.21
CA VAL A 77 -10.21 14.50 0.71
C VAL A 77 -10.33 15.82 -0.03
N LEU A 78 -11.29 16.64 0.40
CA LEU A 78 -11.49 17.97 -0.17
C LEU A 78 -10.35 18.89 0.23
N VAL A 79 -9.73 19.52 -0.76
CA VAL A 79 -8.65 20.50 -0.55
C VAL A 79 -8.78 21.64 -1.59
N ASP A 80 -8.08 22.72 -1.31
CA ASP A 80 -7.98 23.83 -2.24
C ASP A 80 -7.14 23.46 -3.47
N TYR A 81 -7.38 24.15 -4.60
CA TYR A 81 -6.74 23.88 -5.89
C TYR A 81 -5.22 23.92 -5.83
N ASP A 82 -4.66 24.98 -5.23
CA ASP A 82 -3.20 25.19 -5.18
C ASP A 82 -2.52 24.08 -4.33
N MET A 83 -3.16 23.69 -3.24
CA MET A 83 -2.68 22.58 -2.39
C MET A 83 -2.74 21.24 -3.14
N ALA A 84 -3.84 20.97 -3.85
CA ALA A 84 -4.03 19.74 -4.61
C ALA A 84 -2.94 19.57 -5.68
N ILE A 85 -2.66 20.63 -6.44
CA ILE A 85 -1.64 20.61 -7.49
C ILE A 85 -0.24 20.42 -6.87
N SER A 86 0.06 21.14 -5.79
CA SER A 86 1.34 21.01 -5.08
C SER A 86 1.56 19.59 -4.55
N GLU A 87 0.54 18.96 -3.93
CA GLU A 87 0.64 17.57 -3.47
C GLU A 87 0.84 16.58 -4.63
N PHE A 88 0.21 16.83 -5.77
CA PHE A 88 0.34 15.98 -6.95
C PHE A 88 1.73 16.10 -7.59
N GLU A 89 2.26 17.31 -7.75
CA GLU A 89 3.60 17.56 -8.29
C GLU A 89 4.71 17.01 -7.39
N GLN A 90 4.49 17.04 -6.07
CA GLN A 90 5.40 16.45 -5.08
C GLN A 90 5.24 14.91 -4.95
N LEU A 91 4.43 14.28 -5.79
CA LEU A 91 4.15 12.84 -5.79
C LEU A 91 3.60 12.31 -4.45
N LYS A 92 2.97 13.17 -3.64
CA LYS A 92 2.37 12.81 -2.36
C LYS A 92 1.03 12.09 -2.51
N VAL A 93 0.33 12.36 -3.63
CA VAL A 93 -0.95 11.75 -3.98
C VAL A 93 -0.88 11.13 -5.36
N SER A 94 -1.59 10.01 -5.56
CA SER A 94 -1.57 9.27 -6.84
C SER A 94 -2.48 9.90 -7.89
N ALA A 95 -3.49 10.66 -7.47
CA ALA A 95 -4.43 11.31 -8.36
C ALA A 95 -5.12 12.51 -7.69
N VAL A 96 -5.56 13.45 -8.51
CA VAL A 96 -6.37 14.62 -8.15
C VAL A 96 -7.58 14.68 -9.06
N LEU A 97 -8.78 14.78 -8.47
CA LEU A 97 -10.03 15.02 -9.18
C LEU A 97 -10.39 16.50 -9.06
N ILE A 98 -10.54 17.18 -10.19
CA ILE A 98 -10.97 18.57 -10.26
C ILE A 98 -12.39 18.60 -10.82
N ILE A 99 -13.32 19.10 -10.02
CA ILE A 99 -14.71 19.32 -10.39
C ILE A 99 -14.86 20.81 -10.76
N PRO A 100 -14.96 21.15 -12.04
CA PRO A 100 -15.01 22.54 -12.46
C PRO A 100 -16.30 23.24 -12.08
N ALA A 101 -16.29 24.56 -11.99
CA ALA A 101 -17.42 25.37 -11.57
C ALA A 101 -18.69 25.18 -12.44
N GLU A 102 -18.49 24.77 -13.71
CA GLU A 102 -19.58 24.48 -14.64
C GLU A 102 -20.24 23.11 -14.41
N PHE A 103 -19.77 22.30 -13.46
CA PHE A 103 -20.35 20.99 -13.19
C PHE A 103 -21.66 21.13 -12.42
N ASN A 104 -22.76 21.24 -13.17
CA ASN A 104 -24.12 21.38 -12.67
C ASN A 104 -25.14 20.68 -13.60
N ASP A 105 -26.39 20.64 -13.17
CA ASP A 105 -27.47 19.93 -13.89
C ASP A 105 -27.66 20.45 -15.32
N MET A 106 -27.53 21.78 -15.56
CA MET A 106 -27.72 22.36 -16.88
C MET A 106 -26.64 21.89 -17.85
N THR A 107 -25.37 21.90 -17.42
CA THR A 107 -24.24 21.48 -18.27
C THR A 107 -24.23 19.98 -18.49
N LEU A 108 -24.62 19.20 -17.48
CA LEU A 108 -24.76 17.76 -17.59
C LEU A 108 -25.83 17.40 -18.62
N ASN A 109 -27.02 18.00 -18.51
CA ASN A 109 -28.13 17.79 -19.45
C ASN A 109 -27.81 18.27 -20.88
N ALA A 110 -26.95 19.27 -21.03
CA ALA A 110 -26.47 19.72 -22.33
C ALA A 110 -25.32 18.84 -22.90
N GLY A 111 -24.88 17.80 -22.16
CA GLY A 111 -23.75 16.97 -22.57
C GLY A 111 -22.40 17.68 -22.56
N LYS A 112 -22.27 18.79 -21.82
CA LYS A 112 -21.08 19.65 -21.75
C LYS A 112 -20.33 19.56 -20.42
N ALA A 113 -20.88 18.84 -19.44
CA ALA A 113 -20.20 18.62 -18.17
C ALA A 113 -18.95 17.76 -18.37
N SER A 114 -17.82 18.23 -17.90
CA SER A 114 -16.55 17.50 -17.94
C SER A 114 -15.91 17.54 -16.55
N LEU A 115 -15.20 16.46 -16.20
CA LEU A 115 -14.39 16.36 -14.99
C LEU A 115 -12.95 16.15 -15.41
N GLU A 116 -12.03 16.72 -14.67
CA GLU A 116 -10.61 16.55 -14.92
C GLU A 116 -10.00 15.63 -13.85
N LEU A 117 -9.52 14.45 -14.27
CA LEU A 117 -8.78 13.53 -13.40
C LEU A 117 -7.30 13.55 -13.80
N ARG A 118 -6.46 14.11 -12.95
CA ARG A 118 -5.00 14.03 -13.07
C ARG A 118 -4.51 12.82 -12.29
N LYS A 119 -3.82 11.90 -12.95
CA LYS A 119 -3.26 10.70 -12.32
C LYS A 119 -1.79 10.53 -12.69
N GLN A 120 -1.03 9.90 -11.81
CA GLN A 120 0.35 9.53 -12.11
C GLN A 120 0.35 8.42 -13.17
N PRO A 121 1.22 8.49 -14.20
CA PRO A 121 1.28 7.49 -15.24
C PRO A 121 1.79 6.15 -14.69
N ASN A 122 1.28 5.05 -15.27
CA ASN A 122 1.76 3.68 -15.02
C ASN A 122 1.72 3.21 -13.56
N THR A 123 0.80 3.71 -12.75
CA THR A 123 0.60 3.27 -11.37
C THR A 123 -0.69 2.47 -11.24
N LEU A 124 -0.64 1.34 -10.52
CA LEU A 124 -1.83 0.55 -10.19
C LEU A 124 -2.84 1.37 -9.38
N ASN A 125 -2.34 2.21 -8.47
CA ASN A 125 -3.16 3.13 -7.69
C ASN A 125 -3.92 4.11 -8.58
N GLY A 126 -3.26 4.67 -9.61
CA GLY A 126 -3.91 5.56 -10.58
C GLY A 126 -5.04 4.88 -11.37
N LEU A 127 -4.88 3.60 -11.72
CA LEU A 127 -5.94 2.82 -12.37
C LEU A 127 -7.11 2.55 -11.43
N ALA A 128 -6.84 2.17 -10.19
CA ALA A 128 -7.90 1.93 -9.19
C ALA A 128 -8.70 3.20 -8.90
N VAL A 129 -8.03 4.34 -8.78
CA VAL A 129 -8.70 5.65 -8.61
C VAL A 129 -9.55 6.00 -9.82
N GLU A 130 -9.03 5.83 -11.04
CA GLU A 130 -9.77 6.09 -12.27
C GLU A 130 -11.05 5.26 -12.34
N GLN A 131 -10.98 3.96 -12.05
CA GLN A 131 -12.15 3.08 -12.03
C GLN A 131 -13.17 3.51 -10.96
N ALA A 132 -12.72 3.88 -9.77
CA ALA A 132 -13.60 4.36 -8.70
C ALA A 132 -14.30 5.66 -9.10
N VAL A 133 -13.57 6.60 -9.70
CA VAL A 133 -14.14 7.88 -10.19
C VAL A 133 -15.13 7.62 -11.32
N GLN A 134 -14.80 6.78 -12.30
CA GLN A 134 -15.71 6.44 -13.41
C GLN A 134 -17.00 5.81 -12.89
N LEU A 135 -16.92 4.92 -11.91
CA LEU A 135 -18.11 4.30 -11.30
C LEU A 135 -18.98 5.34 -10.59
N ALA A 136 -18.37 6.22 -9.78
CA ALA A 136 -19.08 7.28 -9.08
C ALA A 136 -19.77 8.25 -10.06
N VAL A 137 -19.05 8.69 -11.10
CA VAL A 137 -19.60 9.54 -12.17
C VAL A 137 -20.76 8.87 -12.87
N SER A 138 -20.62 7.59 -13.25
CA SER A 138 -21.71 6.84 -13.90
C SER A 138 -22.96 6.76 -13.04
N ARG A 139 -22.81 6.52 -11.73
CA ARG A 139 -23.92 6.48 -10.79
C ARG A 139 -24.62 7.84 -10.69
N VAL A 140 -23.87 8.90 -10.47
CA VAL A 140 -24.40 10.27 -10.34
C VAL A 140 -25.10 10.72 -11.63
N THR A 141 -24.49 10.43 -12.79
CA THR A 141 -25.09 10.73 -14.10
C THR A 141 -26.40 9.97 -14.30
N SER A 142 -26.46 8.70 -13.88
CA SER A 142 -27.70 7.91 -13.97
C SER A 142 -28.81 8.50 -13.08
N LEU A 143 -28.46 8.96 -11.86
CA LEU A 143 -29.42 9.62 -10.98
C LEU A 143 -29.95 10.93 -11.57
N ALA A 144 -29.07 11.74 -12.15
CA ALA A 144 -29.44 13.00 -12.83
C ALA A 144 -30.35 12.72 -14.04
N GLU A 145 -30.06 11.67 -14.80
CA GLU A 145 -30.89 11.28 -15.95
C GLU A 145 -32.27 10.82 -15.51
N VAL A 146 -32.40 10.03 -14.44
CA VAL A 146 -33.71 9.65 -13.86
C VAL A 146 -34.47 10.89 -13.42
N ALA A 147 -33.83 11.85 -12.75
CA ALA A 147 -34.47 13.09 -12.33
C ALA A 147 -34.95 13.93 -13.53
N ARG A 148 -34.11 14.03 -14.57
CA ARG A 148 -34.44 14.73 -15.83
C ARG A 148 -35.65 14.11 -16.50
N VAL A 149 -35.64 12.80 -16.74
CA VAL A 149 -36.77 12.08 -17.38
C VAL A 149 -38.04 12.20 -16.56
N SER A 150 -37.96 12.10 -15.22
CA SER A 150 -39.11 12.27 -14.33
C SER A 150 -39.70 13.68 -14.44
N THR A 151 -38.83 14.71 -14.50
CA THR A 151 -39.26 16.10 -14.63
C THR A 151 -39.91 16.38 -16.00
N GLU A 152 -39.32 15.86 -17.07
CA GLU A 152 -39.90 15.99 -18.42
C GLU A 152 -41.22 15.27 -18.54
N TYR A 153 -41.35 14.10 -17.91
CA TYR A 153 -42.61 13.36 -17.90
C TYR A 153 -43.70 14.09 -17.11
N ALA A 154 -43.34 14.63 -15.93
CA ALA A 154 -44.27 15.42 -15.12
C ALA A 154 -44.80 16.65 -15.89
N ALA A 155 -43.89 17.35 -16.60
CA ALA A 155 -44.24 18.51 -17.41
C ALA A 155 -45.27 18.24 -18.52
N LYS A 156 -45.35 16.99 -19.03
CA LYS A 156 -46.35 16.58 -20.02
C LYS A 156 -47.78 16.53 -19.48
N TYR A 157 -47.89 16.16 -18.19
CA TYR A 157 -49.23 16.04 -17.56
C TYR A 157 -49.66 17.32 -16.85
N GLN A 158 -48.69 17.99 -16.24
CA GLN A 158 -48.94 19.24 -15.52
C GLN A 158 -47.75 20.18 -15.77
N PRO A 159 -47.89 21.15 -16.70
CA PRO A 159 -46.82 22.12 -16.95
C PRO A 159 -46.48 22.92 -15.69
N PHE A 160 -45.20 23.09 -15.41
CA PHE A 160 -44.72 23.91 -14.30
C PHE A 160 -45.02 25.38 -14.56
N ALA A 161 -45.47 26.11 -13.54
CA ALA A 161 -45.82 27.53 -13.67
C ALA A 161 -44.59 28.41 -13.78
N THR A 162 -43.46 27.98 -13.17
CA THR A 162 -42.20 28.71 -13.16
C THR A 162 -41.00 27.75 -13.32
N GLU A 163 -39.86 28.30 -13.79
CA GLU A 163 -38.62 27.53 -13.87
C GLU A 163 -38.11 27.11 -12.47
N ALA A 164 -38.41 27.93 -11.43
CA ALA A 164 -38.06 27.60 -10.06
C ALA A 164 -38.82 26.35 -9.55
N GLU A 165 -40.10 26.23 -9.92
CA GLU A 165 -40.93 25.05 -9.59
C GLU A 165 -40.42 23.80 -10.30
N ARG A 166 -40.02 23.93 -11.56
CA ARG A 166 -39.43 22.86 -12.33
C ARG A 166 -38.10 22.40 -11.72
N GLN A 167 -37.26 23.35 -11.31
CA GLN A 167 -35.96 23.03 -10.67
C GLN A 167 -36.16 22.36 -9.30
N ALA A 168 -37.11 22.84 -8.50
CA ALA A 168 -37.47 22.22 -7.22
C ALA A 168 -37.95 20.76 -7.39
N PHE A 169 -38.76 20.50 -8.43
CA PHE A 169 -39.19 19.15 -8.76
C PHE A 169 -38.03 18.26 -9.19
N TYR A 170 -37.13 18.77 -10.02
CA TYR A 170 -35.93 18.07 -10.42
C TYR A 170 -35.06 17.65 -9.21
N GLU A 171 -34.78 18.59 -8.30
CA GLU A 171 -34.02 18.31 -7.08
C GLU A 171 -34.70 17.26 -6.20
N GLN A 172 -36.03 17.35 -6.06
CA GLN A 172 -36.81 16.34 -5.32
C GLN A 172 -36.71 14.97 -6.00
N ALA A 173 -36.87 14.91 -7.32
CA ALA A 173 -36.75 13.67 -8.08
C ALA A 173 -35.33 13.07 -7.99
N PHE A 174 -34.29 13.92 -8.01
CA PHE A 174 -32.89 13.50 -7.83
C PHE A 174 -32.68 12.88 -6.44
N MET A 175 -33.17 13.54 -5.38
CA MET A 175 -33.04 13.05 -4.02
C MET A 175 -33.81 11.74 -3.83
N GLN A 176 -35.01 11.63 -4.42
CA GLN A 176 -35.79 10.40 -4.37
C GLN A 176 -35.10 9.25 -5.09
N ALA A 177 -34.57 9.49 -6.29
CA ALA A 177 -33.80 8.49 -7.04
C ALA A 177 -32.57 8.01 -6.24
N ARG A 178 -31.87 8.93 -5.56
CA ARG A 178 -30.72 8.63 -4.70
C ARG A 178 -31.13 7.75 -3.52
N THR A 179 -32.22 8.05 -2.86
CA THR A 179 -32.75 7.25 -1.74
C THR A 179 -33.15 5.85 -2.21
N SER A 180 -33.89 5.76 -3.31
CA SER A 180 -34.29 4.47 -3.89
C SER A 180 -33.07 3.59 -4.28
N LEU A 181 -32.03 4.20 -4.84
CA LEU A 181 -30.78 3.48 -5.17
C LEU A 181 -30.05 2.99 -3.92
N ALA A 182 -30.07 3.76 -2.83
CA ALA A 182 -29.44 3.37 -1.57
C ALA A 182 -30.17 2.21 -0.86
N GLU A 183 -31.48 2.08 -1.08
CA GLU A 183 -32.32 1.02 -0.51
C GLU A 183 -32.36 -0.25 -1.39
N GLU A 184 -31.87 -0.18 -2.63
CA GLU A 184 -31.81 -1.36 -3.50
C GLU A 184 -30.85 -2.42 -2.93
N PRO A 185 -31.27 -3.70 -2.86
CA PRO A 185 -30.38 -4.77 -2.49
C PRO A 185 -29.27 -4.91 -3.54
N GLU A 186 -28.06 -5.21 -3.10
CA GLU A 186 -26.94 -5.50 -4.00
C GLU A 186 -27.32 -6.62 -4.97
N ARG A 187 -27.49 -6.27 -6.24
CA ARG A 187 -27.85 -7.23 -7.30
C ARG A 187 -26.68 -8.09 -7.76
N LEU A 188 -25.47 -7.68 -7.41
CA LEU A 188 -24.25 -8.39 -7.72
C LEU A 188 -23.46 -8.66 -6.44
N THR A 189 -23.48 -9.89 -5.98
CA THR A 189 -22.59 -10.35 -4.94
C THR A 189 -21.34 -10.91 -5.59
N THR A 190 -20.24 -10.19 -5.51
CA THR A 190 -18.95 -10.71 -5.97
C THR A 190 -18.43 -11.70 -4.92
N VAL A 191 -18.61 -12.98 -5.18
CA VAL A 191 -17.94 -14.02 -4.41
C VAL A 191 -16.54 -14.11 -4.95
N VAL A 192 -15.58 -13.47 -4.29
CA VAL A 192 -14.17 -13.77 -4.51
C VAL A 192 -13.99 -15.21 -4.05
N GLY A 193 -13.69 -16.12 -5.00
CA GLY A 193 -13.37 -17.50 -4.67
C GLY A 193 -12.19 -17.50 -3.70
N SER A 194 -12.47 -17.54 -2.40
CA SER A 194 -11.46 -17.77 -1.39
C SER A 194 -11.07 -19.23 -1.45
N THR A 195 -9.85 -19.55 -1.86
CA THR A 195 -9.13 -20.67 -1.22
C THR A 195 -9.23 -20.43 0.29
N GLU A 196 -9.41 -21.48 1.05
CA GLU A 196 -9.73 -21.48 2.49
C GLU A 196 -8.84 -20.58 3.38
N ASP A 197 -7.76 -20.03 2.83
CA ASP A 197 -6.93 -18.98 3.43
C ASP A 197 -6.94 -17.72 2.54
N PRO A 198 -7.75 -16.71 2.82
CA PRO A 198 -7.62 -15.43 2.18
C PRO A 198 -6.25 -14.85 2.56
N ILE A 199 -5.31 -14.91 1.62
CA ILE A 199 -4.03 -14.20 1.77
C ILE A 199 -4.38 -12.72 1.78
N HIS A 200 -4.58 -12.18 2.97
CA HIS A 200 -4.71 -10.75 3.13
C HIS A 200 -3.37 -10.12 2.76
N TYR A 201 -3.32 -9.53 1.57
CA TYR A 201 -2.14 -8.78 1.14
C TYR A 201 -1.94 -7.60 2.08
N ASP A 202 -0.92 -7.69 2.92
CA ASP A 202 -0.46 -6.60 3.76
C ASP A 202 0.80 -5.99 3.11
N PRO A 203 0.71 -4.77 2.52
CA PRO A 203 1.84 -4.11 1.90
C PRO A 203 3.01 -3.90 2.86
N LYS A 204 2.73 -3.68 4.16
CA LYS A 204 3.77 -3.49 5.18
C LYS A 204 4.49 -4.80 5.47
N ALA A 205 3.75 -5.90 5.63
CA ALA A 205 4.34 -7.23 5.84
C ALA A 205 5.20 -7.63 4.63
N ASN A 206 4.72 -7.41 3.42
CA ASN A 206 5.46 -7.73 2.19
C ASN A 206 6.74 -6.88 2.06
N SER A 207 6.66 -5.57 2.30
CA SER A 207 7.83 -4.68 2.30
C SER A 207 8.84 -5.08 3.37
N THR A 208 8.38 -5.40 4.58
CA THR A 208 9.22 -5.84 5.69
C THR A 208 9.90 -7.16 5.37
N ALA A 209 9.21 -8.14 4.77
CA ALA A 209 9.80 -9.40 4.34
C ALA A 209 10.95 -9.19 3.35
N GLY A 210 10.75 -8.33 2.35
CA GLY A 210 11.80 -7.95 1.40
C GLY A 210 13.02 -7.31 2.07
N GLN A 211 12.81 -6.44 3.06
CA GLN A 211 13.89 -5.83 3.84
C GLN A 211 14.63 -6.86 4.71
N ILE A 212 13.91 -7.75 5.38
CA ILE A 212 14.54 -8.82 6.19
C ILE A 212 15.46 -9.66 5.33
N ILE A 213 15.00 -10.12 4.16
CA ILE A 213 15.81 -10.90 3.21
C ILE A 213 17.05 -10.10 2.84
N THR A 214 16.92 -8.85 2.44
CA THR A 214 18.04 -8.00 2.04
C THR A 214 19.09 -7.90 3.14
N TRP A 215 18.69 -7.58 4.38
CA TRP A 215 19.61 -7.40 5.51
C TRP A 215 20.26 -8.69 5.99
N VAL A 216 19.60 -9.82 5.83
CA VAL A 216 20.18 -11.14 6.14
C VAL A 216 21.21 -11.54 5.10
N PHE A 217 21.04 -11.17 3.82
CA PHE A 217 21.98 -11.49 2.75
C PHE A 217 23.22 -10.59 2.72
N ILE A 218 23.14 -9.33 3.14
CA ILE A 218 24.28 -8.40 3.14
C ILE A 218 25.50 -8.96 3.87
N PRO A 219 25.42 -9.48 5.12
CA PRO A 219 26.55 -10.09 5.81
C PRO A 219 27.11 -11.33 5.10
N LEU A 220 26.29 -12.09 4.38
CA LEU A 220 26.74 -13.26 3.62
C LEU A 220 27.63 -12.88 2.43
N ILE A 221 27.35 -11.76 1.78
CA ILE A 221 28.20 -11.22 0.70
C ILE A 221 29.59 -10.86 1.24
N GLY A 222 29.68 -10.38 2.47
CA GLY A 222 30.93 -10.04 3.15
C GLY A 222 31.85 -11.24 3.43
N LEU A 223 31.35 -12.47 3.37
CA LEU A 223 32.14 -13.70 3.56
C LEU A 223 33.32 -13.78 2.56
N SER A 224 33.10 -13.43 1.31
CA SER A 224 34.12 -13.42 0.27
C SER A 224 35.24 -12.47 0.60
N ALA A 225 34.92 -11.28 1.09
CA ALA A 225 35.89 -10.28 1.51
C ALA A 225 36.70 -10.74 2.73
N MET A 226 36.08 -11.44 3.67
CA MET A 226 36.76 -12.01 4.83
C MET A 226 37.78 -13.07 4.43
N PHE A 227 37.45 -13.96 3.50
CA PHE A 227 38.41 -14.94 2.97
C PHE A 227 39.58 -14.27 2.22
N ALA A 228 39.32 -13.22 1.43
CA ALA A 228 40.33 -12.44 0.76
C ALA A 228 41.28 -11.79 1.78
N TYR A 229 40.73 -11.16 2.81
CA TYR A 229 41.49 -10.53 3.88
C TYR A 229 42.38 -11.53 4.66
N GLU A 230 41.81 -12.68 5.04
CA GLU A 230 42.59 -13.74 5.75
C GLU A 230 43.72 -14.32 4.87
N ARG A 231 43.47 -14.39 3.56
CA ARG A 231 44.50 -14.80 2.59
C ARG A 231 45.66 -13.79 2.52
N ASP A 232 45.31 -12.50 2.42
CA ASP A 232 46.30 -11.41 2.35
C ASP A 232 47.14 -11.29 3.62
N LYS A 233 46.56 -11.46 4.78
CA LYS A 233 47.23 -11.43 6.08
C LYS A 233 47.99 -12.71 6.38
N GLY A 234 47.94 -13.73 5.51
CA GLY A 234 48.63 -15.00 5.68
C GLY A 234 48.07 -15.88 6.81
N THR A 235 46.93 -15.51 7.41
CA THR A 235 46.27 -16.27 8.49
C THR A 235 45.77 -17.61 8.00
N LEU A 236 45.25 -17.68 6.77
CA LEU A 236 44.88 -18.93 6.11
C LEU A 236 46.08 -19.91 5.98
N ARG A 237 47.25 -19.39 5.64
CA ARG A 237 48.49 -20.18 5.48
C ARG A 237 48.92 -20.80 6.81
N ARG A 238 48.84 -20.04 7.90
CA ARG A 238 49.13 -20.51 9.26
C ARG A 238 48.09 -21.53 9.74
N LEU A 239 46.86 -21.37 9.39
CA LEU A 239 45.77 -22.30 9.75
C LEU A 239 45.95 -23.65 9.04
N PHE A 240 46.40 -23.66 7.80
CA PHE A 240 46.65 -24.90 7.03
C PHE A 240 47.92 -25.67 7.42
N VAL A 241 48.79 -25.08 8.23
CA VAL A 241 49.90 -25.81 8.86
C VAL A 241 49.41 -26.61 10.09
N THR A 242 48.26 -26.26 10.63
CA THR A 242 47.64 -27.05 11.71
C THR A 242 46.93 -28.29 11.15
N PRO A 243 46.75 -29.37 11.95
CA PRO A 243 46.07 -30.59 11.50
C PRO A 243 44.54 -30.36 11.34
N THR A 244 44.16 -29.33 10.57
CA THR A 244 42.75 -28.97 10.29
C THR A 244 42.53 -29.03 8.77
N SER A 245 41.54 -29.80 8.32
CA SER A 245 41.23 -29.89 6.90
C SER A 245 40.58 -28.59 6.39
N LYS A 246 40.89 -28.25 5.12
CA LYS A 246 40.30 -27.09 4.43
C LYS A 246 38.76 -27.14 4.44
N ALA A 247 38.19 -28.35 4.27
CA ALA A 247 36.74 -28.55 4.31
C ALA A 247 36.15 -28.26 5.71
N THR A 248 36.84 -28.65 6.79
CA THR A 248 36.41 -28.31 8.16
C THR A 248 36.40 -26.83 8.41
N TYR A 249 37.42 -26.11 7.93
CA TYR A 249 37.47 -24.63 8.05
C TYR A 249 36.34 -23.96 7.26
N LEU A 250 36.24 -24.24 5.96
CA LEU A 250 35.21 -23.67 5.11
C LEU A 250 33.80 -24.00 5.63
N GLY A 251 33.56 -25.24 5.97
CA GLY A 251 32.27 -25.68 6.51
C GLY A 251 31.93 -24.98 7.83
N ALA A 252 32.91 -24.82 8.75
CA ALA A 252 32.66 -24.12 10.02
C ALA A 252 32.34 -22.65 9.81
N THR A 253 33.06 -21.96 8.90
CA THR A 253 32.81 -20.54 8.63
C THR A 253 31.49 -20.32 7.89
N ILE A 254 31.18 -21.12 6.86
CA ILE A 254 29.91 -20.98 6.11
C ILE A 254 28.72 -21.32 7.01
N LEU A 255 28.73 -22.48 7.70
CA LEU A 255 27.63 -22.85 8.59
C LEU A 255 27.50 -21.87 9.76
N GLY A 256 28.63 -21.34 10.25
CA GLY A 256 28.61 -20.27 11.24
C GLY A 256 27.86 -19.04 10.78
N GLN A 257 28.10 -18.61 9.55
CA GLN A 257 27.39 -17.46 8.98
C GLN A 257 25.90 -17.73 8.75
N VAL A 258 25.56 -18.94 8.29
CA VAL A 258 24.15 -19.33 8.13
C VAL A 258 23.42 -19.31 9.48
N LEU A 259 24.03 -19.82 10.54
CA LEU A 259 23.43 -19.79 11.88
C LEU A 259 23.26 -18.35 12.39
N ILE A 260 24.26 -17.49 12.19
CA ILE A 260 24.15 -16.06 12.55
C ILE A 260 23.02 -15.38 11.74
N ALA A 261 22.92 -15.67 10.45
CA ALA A 261 21.87 -15.16 9.58
C ALA A 261 20.47 -15.61 10.04
N LEU A 262 20.30 -16.88 10.43
CA LEU A 262 19.06 -17.39 10.98
C LEU A 262 18.68 -16.70 12.31
N VAL A 263 19.65 -16.48 13.19
CA VAL A 263 19.43 -15.72 14.44
C VAL A 263 18.98 -14.30 14.12
N GLN A 264 19.65 -13.62 13.18
CA GLN A 264 19.28 -12.26 12.75
C GLN A 264 17.87 -12.23 12.17
N MET A 265 17.53 -13.17 11.28
CA MET A 265 16.21 -13.27 10.68
C MET A 265 15.13 -13.48 11.73
N THR A 266 15.35 -14.38 12.70
CA THR A 266 14.45 -14.61 13.81
C THR A 266 14.22 -13.34 14.64
N LEU A 267 15.30 -12.61 14.97
CA LEU A 267 15.20 -11.35 15.71
C LEU A 267 14.39 -10.29 14.94
N LEU A 268 14.60 -10.16 13.64
CA LEU A 268 13.88 -9.20 12.82
C LEU A 268 12.40 -9.58 12.63
N VAL A 269 12.08 -10.87 12.50
CA VAL A 269 10.69 -11.35 12.47
C VAL A 269 9.99 -11.08 13.79
N VAL A 270 10.65 -11.37 14.92
CA VAL A 270 10.11 -11.08 16.26
C VAL A 270 9.89 -9.58 16.44
N PHE A 271 10.83 -8.75 15.99
CA PHE A 271 10.67 -7.29 16.01
C PHE A 271 9.46 -6.85 15.19
N GLY A 272 9.30 -7.35 13.96
CA GLY A 272 8.15 -7.08 13.10
C GLY A 272 6.82 -7.48 13.75
N SER A 273 6.78 -8.64 14.41
CA SER A 273 5.58 -9.12 15.10
C SER A 273 5.22 -8.28 16.33
N LEU A 274 6.20 -7.98 17.19
CA LEU A 274 5.96 -7.35 18.49
C LEU A 274 5.80 -5.83 18.39
N VAL A 275 6.65 -5.18 17.60
CA VAL A 275 6.68 -3.71 17.50
C VAL A 275 5.77 -3.19 16.42
N MET A 276 5.83 -3.81 15.23
CA MET A 276 5.05 -3.36 14.09
C MET A 276 3.69 -4.06 13.97
N LYS A 277 3.41 -5.06 14.83
CA LYS A 277 2.17 -5.84 14.85
C LYS A 277 1.86 -6.50 13.50
N LEU A 278 2.90 -6.90 12.76
CA LEU A 278 2.75 -7.54 11.47
C LEU A 278 2.24 -8.98 11.65
N ASN A 279 1.32 -9.37 10.77
CA ASN A 279 0.83 -10.73 10.69
C ASN A 279 1.64 -11.51 9.63
N TRP A 280 2.44 -12.48 10.05
CA TRP A 280 3.24 -13.35 9.18
C TRP A 280 2.50 -14.60 8.73
N GLY A 281 1.18 -14.64 8.91
CA GLY A 281 0.34 -15.80 8.62
C GLY A 281 0.06 -16.68 9.84
N GLN A 282 -0.78 -17.69 9.64
CA GLN A 282 -1.31 -18.50 10.74
C GLN A 282 -0.39 -19.67 11.12
N SER A 283 0.60 -19.99 10.29
CA SER A 283 1.46 -21.18 10.51
C SER A 283 2.89 -20.79 10.91
N PRO A 284 3.25 -20.86 12.20
CA PRO A 284 4.64 -20.69 12.64
C PRO A 284 5.60 -21.70 12.00
N ALA A 285 5.12 -22.91 11.72
CA ALA A 285 5.91 -23.93 11.05
C ALA A 285 6.19 -23.58 9.59
N GLY A 286 5.22 -23.00 8.88
CA GLY A 286 5.41 -22.47 7.52
C GLY A 286 6.45 -21.35 7.49
N LEU A 287 6.40 -20.43 8.45
CA LEU A 287 7.39 -19.37 8.58
C LEU A 287 8.80 -19.93 8.81
N ALA A 288 8.95 -20.90 9.72
CA ALA A 288 10.22 -21.57 9.99
C ALA A 288 10.77 -22.36 8.78
N MET A 289 9.89 -22.85 7.90
CA MET A 289 10.29 -23.58 6.69
C MET A 289 10.82 -22.64 5.59
N VAL A 290 10.37 -21.39 5.59
CA VAL A 290 10.81 -20.35 4.64
C VAL A 290 12.12 -19.68 5.11
N MET A 291 12.40 -19.71 6.42
CA MET A 291 13.64 -19.22 7.03
C MET A 291 14.83 -20.18 6.77
#